data_8f24cbdb2b232168763fc925fb400398
#
_entry.id   8f24cbdb2b232168763fc925fb400398
#
_cell.length_a   1.000
_cell.length_b   1.000
_cell.length_c   1.000
_cell.angle_alpha   90.00
_cell.angle_beta   90.00
_cell.angle_gamma   90.00
#
_symmetry.space_group_name_H-M   'P 1'
#
loop_
_entity.id
_entity.type
_entity.pdbx_description
1 polymer ?
#
loop_
_entity_poly.entity_id
_entity_poly.type
_entity_poly.pdbx_seq_one_letter_code
_entity_poly.pdbx_strand_id
1 'polypeptide(L)'
;MPSLAELTKSLSIAFENGDYAACEKLLPPIKIELIKNNLLIPDLSIQNDIYLNDVMITKRILEVGALASIQTFNFDSFENYFNQLKPYYFSNNHKLSESDKKSKLISLYLLNLLSQNNTTKFHSELQYLDKHIKNLEDDSLLSYPIKLDRWLMEGSYQKAWDLLQSGSQNISEFDSFTDILKSAIRDEIAKNTELSYDFLPLSNIKALL
;
A
#
# COMPACT_ATOMS: atom_id res chain seq x y z
N MET A 1 15.23 -29.20 -5.88
CA MET A 1 14.43 -27.97 -5.76
C MET A 1 15.40 -26.82 -5.81
N PRO A 2 15.11 -25.73 -6.51
CA PRO A 2 16.01 -24.56 -6.55
C PRO A 2 16.20 -24.03 -5.13
N SER A 3 17.43 -23.59 -4.83
CA SER A 3 17.74 -23.00 -3.51
C SER A 3 17.03 -21.67 -3.30
N LEU A 4 16.77 -21.27 -2.03
CA LEU A 4 16.15 -20.00 -1.71
C LEU A 4 16.90 -18.83 -2.40
N ALA A 5 18.23 -18.90 -2.44
CA ALA A 5 19.08 -17.89 -3.08
C ALA A 5 18.87 -17.80 -4.62
N GLU A 6 18.61 -18.92 -5.29
CA GLU A 6 18.31 -18.94 -6.73
C GLU A 6 16.92 -18.37 -7.01
N LEU A 7 15.93 -18.73 -6.18
CA LEU A 7 14.57 -18.20 -6.29
C LEU A 7 14.51 -16.69 -6.04
N THR A 8 15.27 -16.20 -5.05
CA THR A 8 15.33 -14.74 -4.76
C THR A 8 15.99 -13.96 -5.88
N LYS A 9 17.05 -14.50 -6.49
CA LYS A 9 17.68 -13.88 -7.67
C LYS A 9 16.74 -13.85 -8.87
N SER A 10 16.04 -14.95 -9.14
CA SER A 10 15.05 -15.02 -10.22
C SER A 10 13.90 -14.03 -10.01
N LEU A 11 13.46 -13.86 -8.75
CA LEU A 11 12.43 -12.88 -8.39
C LEU A 11 12.90 -11.44 -8.63
N SER A 12 14.14 -11.11 -8.24
CA SER A 12 14.71 -9.78 -8.46
C SER A 12 14.82 -9.46 -9.95
N ILE A 13 15.30 -10.40 -10.77
CA ILE A 13 15.41 -10.25 -12.23
C ILE A 13 14.02 -10.09 -12.87
N ALA A 14 13.03 -10.89 -12.47
CA ALA A 14 11.66 -10.79 -12.98
C ALA A 14 11.04 -9.43 -12.64
N PHE A 15 11.28 -8.93 -11.43
CA PHE A 15 10.79 -7.62 -10.99
C PHE A 15 11.45 -6.47 -11.75
N GLU A 16 12.78 -6.51 -11.97
CA GLU A 16 13.52 -5.50 -12.75
C GLU A 16 13.08 -5.47 -14.22
N ASN A 17 12.73 -6.63 -14.78
CA ASN A 17 12.20 -6.74 -16.15
C ASN A 17 10.71 -6.34 -16.27
N GLY A 18 10.03 -6.06 -15.16
CA GLY A 18 8.61 -5.72 -15.15
C GLY A 18 7.68 -6.91 -15.39
N ASP A 19 8.17 -8.15 -15.28
CA ASP A 19 7.34 -9.35 -15.42
C ASP A 19 6.70 -9.73 -14.08
N TYR A 20 5.66 -8.99 -13.73
CA TYR A 20 4.93 -9.17 -12.46
C TYR A 20 4.18 -10.50 -12.39
N ALA A 21 3.75 -11.04 -13.55
CA ALA A 21 3.11 -12.34 -13.61
C ALA A 21 4.07 -13.48 -13.28
N ALA A 22 5.34 -13.38 -13.68
CA ALA A 22 6.39 -14.31 -13.26
C ALA A 22 6.68 -14.16 -11.76
N CYS A 23 6.68 -12.93 -11.22
CA CYS A 23 6.85 -12.69 -9.78
C CYS A 23 5.76 -13.42 -8.97
N GLU A 24 4.48 -13.33 -9.38
CA GLU A 24 3.37 -14.01 -8.70
C GLU A 24 3.55 -15.55 -8.66
N LYS A 25 4.09 -16.13 -9.71
CA LYS A 25 4.35 -17.58 -9.76
C LYS A 25 5.55 -18.02 -8.91
N LEU A 26 6.54 -17.15 -8.73
CA LEU A 26 7.73 -17.44 -7.92
C LEU A 26 7.51 -17.24 -6.42
N LEU A 27 6.57 -16.38 -6.04
CA LEU A 27 6.32 -16.04 -4.63
C LEU A 27 5.80 -17.21 -3.77
N PRO A 28 4.85 -18.09 -4.22
CA PRO A 28 4.36 -19.20 -3.41
C PRO A 28 5.46 -20.19 -2.98
N PRO A 29 6.33 -20.70 -3.88
CA PRO A 29 7.42 -21.59 -3.47
C PRO A 29 8.41 -20.90 -2.53
N ILE A 30 8.69 -19.61 -2.72
CA ILE A 30 9.54 -18.83 -1.82
C ILE A 30 8.91 -18.76 -0.43
N LYS A 31 7.61 -18.44 -0.32
CA LYS A 31 6.90 -18.41 0.97
C LYS A 31 6.97 -19.74 1.71
N ILE A 32 6.83 -20.86 1.01
CA ILE A 32 6.93 -22.20 1.62
C ILE A 32 8.33 -22.40 2.23
N GLU A 33 9.39 -22.01 1.52
CA GLU A 33 10.76 -22.12 2.03
C GLU A 33 11.01 -21.15 3.21
N LEU A 34 10.44 -19.93 3.19
CA LEU A 34 10.51 -18.97 4.31
C LEU A 34 9.80 -19.52 5.57
N ILE A 35 8.66 -20.20 5.40
CA ILE A 35 7.94 -20.84 6.51
C ILE A 35 8.76 -21.98 7.11
N LYS A 36 9.35 -22.85 6.28
CA LYS A 36 10.20 -23.96 6.74
C LYS A 36 11.40 -23.51 7.55
N ASN A 37 11.95 -22.34 7.20
CA ASN A 37 13.11 -21.76 7.88
C ASN A 37 12.71 -20.81 9.04
N ASN A 38 11.42 -20.71 9.40
CA ASN A 38 10.88 -19.81 10.42
C ASN A 38 11.29 -18.33 10.22
N LEU A 39 11.41 -17.88 8.96
CA LEU A 39 11.83 -16.52 8.62
C LEU A 39 10.65 -15.59 8.34
N LEU A 40 9.42 -16.10 8.22
CA LEU A 40 8.25 -15.29 7.87
C LEU A 40 7.81 -14.35 9.01
N ILE A 41 8.03 -14.75 10.25
CA ILE A 41 7.78 -13.91 11.44
C ILE A 41 9.14 -13.70 12.10
N PRO A 42 9.66 -12.45 12.12
CA PRO A 42 10.98 -12.20 12.69
C PRO A 42 10.97 -12.44 14.21
N ASP A 43 11.87 -13.29 14.68
CA ASP A 43 12.15 -13.40 16.11
C ASP A 43 13.16 -12.31 16.51
N LEU A 44 12.63 -11.25 17.11
CA LEU A 44 13.42 -10.07 17.49
C LEU A 44 14.35 -10.32 18.70
N SER A 45 14.25 -11.48 19.35
CA SER A 45 15.12 -11.88 20.46
C SER A 45 16.48 -12.39 20.00
N ILE A 46 16.59 -12.82 18.73
CA ILE A 46 17.82 -13.40 18.15
C ILE A 46 18.70 -12.27 17.60
N GLN A 47 19.81 -11.99 18.25
CA GLN A 47 20.83 -11.03 17.81
C GLN A 47 21.97 -11.72 17.07
N ASN A 48 21.67 -12.55 16.06
CA ASN A 48 22.68 -13.18 15.22
C ASN A 48 22.74 -12.45 13.87
N ASP A 49 23.92 -11.98 13.46
CA ASP A 49 24.11 -11.24 12.21
C ASP A 49 23.70 -12.05 10.98
N ILE A 50 23.88 -13.38 10.98
CA ILE A 50 23.45 -14.26 9.88
C ILE A 50 21.92 -14.26 9.81
N TYR A 51 21.24 -14.46 10.94
CA TYR A 51 19.79 -14.43 11.02
C TYR A 51 19.22 -13.06 10.60
N LEU A 52 19.84 -11.96 11.03
CA LEU A 52 19.44 -10.61 10.63
C LEU A 52 19.53 -10.39 9.12
N ASN A 53 20.58 -10.92 8.47
CA ASN A 53 20.70 -10.87 7.02
C ASN A 53 19.58 -11.66 6.31
N ASP A 54 19.25 -12.85 6.79
CA ASP A 54 18.17 -13.66 6.23
C ASP A 54 16.80 -12.98 6.41
N VAL A 55 16.56 -12.35 7.56
CA VAL A 55 15.37 -11.55 7.84
C VAL A 55 15.30 -10.31 6.96
N MET A 56 16.42 -9.63 6.67
CA MET A 56 16.48 -8.51 5.72
C MET A 56 16.17 -8.95 4.29
N ILE A 57 16.65 -10.10 3.86
CA ILE A 57 16.34 -10.69 2.55
C ILE A 57 14.83 -11.00 2.48
N THR A 58 14.28 -11.62 3.52
CA THR A 58 12.85 -11.93 3.61
C THR A 58 12.00 -10.66 3.50
N LYS A 59 12.36 -9.59 4.21
CA LYS A 59 11.70 -8.29 4.11
C LYS A 59 11.68 -7.78 2.66
N ARG A 60 12.83 -7.82 1.96
CA ARG A 60 12.92 -7.40 0.54
C ARG A 60 12.02 -8.23 -0.37
N ILE A 61 11.95 -9.54 -0.15
CA ILE A 61 11.08 -10.44 -0.91
C ILE A 61 9.60 -10.05 -0.71
N LEU A 62 9.19 -9.79 0.53
CA LEU A 62 7.83 -9.35 0.85
C LEU A 62 7.52 -7.98 0.24
N GLU A 63 8.47 -7.03 0.23
CA GLU A 63 8.33 -5.72 -0.42
C GLU A 63 8.14 -5.86 -1.94
N VAL A 64 8.92 -6.71 -2.58
CA VAL A 64 8.76 -7.00 -4.02
C VAL A 64 7.41 -7.67 -4.28
N GLY A 65 7.01 -8.62 -3.44
CA GLY A 65 5.70 -9.27 -3.53
C GLY A 65 4.54 -8.28 -3.40
N ALA A 66 4.64 -7.34 -2.46
CA ALA A 66 3.64 -6.30 -2.28
C ALA A 66 3.53 -5.38 -3.51
N LEU A 67 4.65 -4.91 -4.05
CA LEU A 67 4.67 -4.06 -5.25
C LEU A 67 4.17 -4.80 -6.50
N ALA A 68 4.57 -6.06 -6.69
CA ALA A 68 4.08 -6.89 -7.80
C ALA A 68 2.57 -7.10 -7.72
N SER A 69 2.02 -7.32 -6.52
CA SER A 69 0.57 -7.50 -6.32
C SER A 69 -0.24 -6.24 -6.67
N ILE A 70 0.31 -5.04 -6.47
CA ILE A 70 -0.34 -3.80 -6.91
C ILE A 70 -0.39 -3.71 -8.42
N GLN A 71 0.71 -4.04 -9.10
CA GLN A 71 0.81 -3.99 -10.56
C GLN A 71 -0.08 -5.03 -11.26
N THR A 72 -0.38 -6.16 -10.57
CA THR A 72 -1.33 -7.18 -11.05
C THR A 72 -2.77 -6.91 -10.58
N PHE A 73 -3.04 -5.77 -9.93
CA PHE A 73 -4.35 -5.41 -9.37
C PHE A 73 -4.91 -6.42 -8.37
N ASN A 74 -4.03 -7.20 -7.72
CA ASN A 74 -4.39 -8.18 -6.70
C ASN A 74 -4.27 -7.56 -5.29
N PHE A 75 -5.27 -6.74 -4.93
CA PHE A 75 -5.25 -5.96 -3.68
C PHE A 75 -5.34 -6.82 -2.41
N ASP A 76 -6.00 -7.98 -2.48
CA ASP A 76 -6.06 -8.91 -1.34
C ASP A 76 -4.68 -9.50 -1.03
N SER A 77 -3.94 -9.88 -2.07
CA SER A 77 -2.56 -10.34 -1.91
C SER A 77 -1.64 -9.24 -1.38
N PHE A 78 -1.82 -8.01 -1.85
CA PHE A 78 -1.09 -6.84 -1.36
C PHE A 78 -1.32 -6.61 0.13
N GLU A 79 -2.58 -6.65 0.59
CA GLU A 79 -2.92 -6.50 2.00
C GLU A 79 -2.28 -7.61 2.86
N ASN A 80 -2.28 -8.85 2.37
CA ASN A 80 -1.63 -9.97 3.06
C ASN A 80 -0.11 -9.77 3.18
N TYR A 81 0.57 -9.31 2.11
CA TYR A 81 2.01 -9.00 2.15
C TYR A 81 2.31 -7.84 3.10
N PHE A 82 1.50 -6.80 3.08
CA PHE A 82 1.68 -5.66 3.96
C PHE A 82 1.50 -6.04 5.43
N ASN A 83 0.51 -6.86 5.77
CA ASN A 83 0.32 -7.38 7.12
C ASN A 83 1.52 -8.22 7.60
N GLN A 84 2.16 -8.98 6.70
CA GLN A 84 3.39 -9.70 7.00
C GLN A 84 4.61 -8.77 7.16
N LEU A 85 4.62 -7.61 6.51
CA LEU A 85 5.69 -6.60 6.63
C LEU A 85 5.60 -5.76 7.92
N LYS A 86 4.42 -5.61 8.51
CA LYS A 86 4.23 -4.82 9.74
C LYS A 86 5.22 -5.16 10.87
N PRO A 87 5.44 -6.44 11.25
CA PRO A 87 6.40 -6.79 12.30
C PRO A 87 7.84 -6.33 12.00
N TYR A 88 8.22 -6.26 10.73
CA TYR A 88 9.54 -5.79 10.32
C TYR A 88 9.66 -4.28 10.44
N TYR A 89 8.69 -3.52 9.92
CA TYR A 89 8.71 -2.06 9.88
C TYR A 89 8.59 -1.40 11.24
N PHE A 90 7.90 -2.04 12.17
CA PHE A 90 7.66 -1.53 13.52
C PHE A 90 8.47 -2.27 14.58
N SER A 91 9.53 -2.98 14.16
CA SER A 91 10.50 -3.58 15.07
C SER A 91 11.37 -2.51 15.73
N ASN A 92 11.84 -2.78 16.96
CA ASN A 92 12.77 -1.91 17.67
C ASN A 92 14.19 -1.93 17.08
N ASN A 93 14.47 -2.77 16.07
CA ASN A 93 15.76 -2.86 15.43
C ASN A 93 15.82 -1.89 14.24
N HIS A 94 16.65 -0.85 14.33
CA HIS A 94 16.84 0.16 13.29
C HIS A 94 17.16 -0.42 11.91
N LYS A 95 18.01 -1.45 11.83
CA LYS A 95 18.35 -2.10 10.57
C LYS A 95 17.14 -2.73 9.86
N LEU A 96 16.15 -3.19 10.62
CA LEU A 96 14.93 -3.80 10.09
C LEU A 96 13.83 -2.76 9.83
N SER A 97 13.74 -1.73 10.67
CA SER A 97 12.66 -0.74 10.57
C SER A 97 12.87 0.27 9.44
N GLU A 98 14.09 0.48 8.98
CA GLU A 98 14.41 1.39 7.89
C GLU A 98 14.31 0.67 6.54
N SER A 99 13.60 1.29 5.60
CA SER A 99 13.53 0.91 4.19
C SER A 99 13.08 2.11 3.37
N ASP A 100 13.74 2.34 2.24
CA ASP A 100 13.36 3.38 1.28
C ASP A 100 11.92 3.17 0.74
N LYS A 101 11.43 1.94 0.78
CA LYS A 101 10.09 1.56 0.32
C LYS A 101 9.02 1.63 1.41
N LYS A 102 9.40 1.85 2.68
CA LYS A 102 8.48 1.82 3.83
C LYS A 102 7.36 2.83 3.68
N SER A 103 7.69 4.12 3.54
CA SER A 103 6.70 5.20 3.38
C SER A 103 5.81 4.99 2.17
N LYS A 104 6.41 4.53 1.05
CA LYS A 104 5.67 4.22 -0.18
C LYS A 104 4.64 3.11 0.02
N LEU A 105 5.03 1.98 0.62
CA LEU A 105 4.14 0.84 0.85
C LEU A 105 3.04 1.15 1.87
N ILE A 106 3.35 1.94 2.91
CA ILE A 106 2.35 2.42 3.86
C ILE A 106 1.33 3.32 3.16
N SER A 107 1.79 4.27 2.34
CA SER A 107 0.92 5.16 1.57
C SER A 107 0.00 4.37 0.62
N LEU A 108 0.53 3.40 -0.12
CA LEU A 108 -0.23 2.52 -1.00
C LEU A 108 -1.27 1.68 -0.23
N TYR A 109 -0.92 1.23 0.98
CA TYR A 109 -1.86 0.51 1.83
C TYR A 109 -3.01 1.38 2.32
N LEU A 110 -2.72 2.62 2.70
CA LEU A 110 -3.74 3.60 3.08
C LEU A 110 -4.66 3.92 1.88
N LEU A 111 -4.10 4.09 0.68
CA LEU A 111 -4.89 4.28 -0.55
C LEU A 111 -5.78 3.07 -0.88
N ASN A 112 -5.27 1.85 -0.66
CA ASN A 112 -6.07 0.64 -0.83
C ASN A 112 -7.28 0.62 0.11
N LEU A 113 -7.11 1.01 1.38
CA LEU A 113 -8.22 1.11 2.33
C LEU A 113 -9.26 2.16 1.93
N LEU A 114 -8.81 3.31 1.41
CA LEU A 114 -9.70 4.35 0.88
C LEU A 114 -10.45 3.87 -0.37
N SER A 115 -9.78 3.16 -1.27
CA SER A 115 -10.42 2.63 -2.49
C SER A 115 -11.51 1.59 -2.18
N GLN A 116 -11.38 0.87 -1.07
CA GLN A 116 -12.38 -0.07 -0.56
C GLN A 116 -13.48 0.61 0.28
N ASN A 117 -13.42 1.94 0.46
CA ASN A 117 -14.30 2.71 1.34
C ASN A 117 -14.31 2.21 2.80
N ASN A 118 -13.19 1.64 3.25
CA ASN A 118 -13.03 1.11 4.61
C ASN A 118 -12.42 2.16 5.55
N THR A 119 -13.18 3.22 5.82
CA THR A 119 -12.76 4.36 6.63
C THR A 119 -12.43 3.98 8.07
N THR A 120 -13.17 3.04 8.65
CA THR A 120 -12.92 2.57 10.02
C THR A 120 -11.53 1.94 10.16
N LYS A 121 -11.16 1.08 9.22
CA LYS A 121 -9.85 0.44 9.21
C LYS A 121 -8.74 1.44 8.89
N PHE A 122 -9.01 2.37 7.98
CA PHE A 122 -8.10 3.47 7.65
C PHE A 122 -7.72 4.28 8.89
N HIS A 123 -8.71 4.76 9.66
CA HIS A 123 -8.44 5.55 10.87
C HIS A 123 -7.76 4.73 11.98
N SER A 124 -8.10 3.45 12.12
CA SER A 124 -7.43 2.56 13.07
C SER A 124 -5.96 2.38 12.72
N GLU A 125 -5.65 2.19 11.44
CA GLU A 125 -4.27 2.09 10.96
C GLU A 125 -3.51 3.41 11.08
N LEU A 126 -4.16 4.54 10.78
CA LEU A 126 -3.57 5.85 10.94
C LEU A 126 -3.19 6.12 12.41
N GLN A 127 -4.06 5.78 13.36
CA GLN A 127 -3.78 5.89 14.79
C GLN A 127 -2.62 4.97 15.23
N TYR A 128 -2.52 3.78 14.63
CA TYR A 128 -1.41 2.87 14.87
C TYR A 128 -0.09 3.47 14.34
N LEU A 129 -0.11 4.03 13.14
CA LEU A 129 1.06 4.66 12.50
C LEU A 129 1.55 5.87 13.29
N ASP A 130 0.65 6.71 13.79
CA ASP A 130 0.97 7.92 14.58
C ASP A 130 1.76 7.59 15.87
N LYS A 131 1.53 6.41 16.45
CA LYS A 131 2.31 5.94 17.62
C LYS A 131 3.74 5.52 17.26
N HIS A 132 4.00 5.14 16.03
CA HIS A 132 5.29 4.56 15.63
C HIS A 132 6.12 5.48 14.74
N ILE A 133 5.49 6.40 14.03
CA ILE A 133 6.13 7.33 13.10
C ILE A 133 5.83 8.75 13.58
N LYS A 134 6.88 9.50 13.89
CA LYS A 134 6.73 10.92 14.26
C LYS A 134 6.45 11.73 12.99
N ASN A 135 5.48 12.65 13.08
CA ASN A 135 5.15 13.63 12.03
C ASN A 135 4.79 12.95 10.70
N LEU A 136 3.74 12.15 10.67
CA LEU A 136 3.22 11.49 9.46
C LEU A 136 2.94 12.47 8.31
N GLU A 137 2.55 13.71 8.62
CA GLU A 137 2.21 14.73 7.62
C GLU A 137 3.44 15.39 6.98
N ASP A 138 4.64 15.26 7.58
CA ASP A 138 5.88 15.81 7.03
C ASP A 138 6.43 14.96 5.87
N ASP A 139 6.09 13.68 5.84
CA ASP A 139 6.44 12.79 4.73
C ASP A 139 5.47 13.01 3.55
N SER A 140 6.01 13.45 2.42
CA SER A 140 5.22 13.75 1.22
C SER A 140 4.38 12.57 0.73
N LEU A 141 4.86 11.33 0.91
CA LEU A 141 4.17 10.12 0.51
C LEU A 141 3.01 9.77 1.45
N LEU A 142 3.21 9.93 2.75
CA LEU A 142 2.18 9.64 3.76
C LEU A 142 1.14 10.76 3.84
N SER A 143 1.54 12.01 3.60
CA SER A 143 0.62 13.15 3.62
C SER A 143 -0.45 13.06 2.53
N TYR A 144 -0.16 12.39 1.41
CA TYR A 144 -1.08 12.27 0.28
C TYR A 144 -2.39 11.55 0.65
N PRO A 145 -2.41 10.28 1.13
CA PRO A 145 -3.63 9.62 1.54
C PRO A 145 -4.32 10.28 2.73
N ILE A 146 -3.56 10.89 3.65
CA ILE A 146 -4.12 11.61 4.82
C ILE A 146 -4.90 12.85 4.38
N LYS A 147 -4.34 13.65 3.48
CA LYS A 147 -5.05 14.83 2.92
C LYS A 147 -6.26 14.43 2.10
N LEU A 148 -6.15 13.34 1.34
CA LEU A 148 -7.27 12.83 0.55
C LEU A 148 -8.43 12.43 1.46
N ASP A 149 -8.19 11.64 2.50
CA ASP A 149 -9.21 11.24 3.49
C ASP A 149 -9.83 12.47 4.16
N ARG A 150 -9.01 13.42 4.62
CA ARG A 150 -9.49 14.66 5.25
C ARG A 150 -10.46 15.41 4.35
N TRP A 151 -10.12 15.62 3.07
CA TRP A 151 -10.99 16.35 2.15
C TRP A 151 -12.25 15.59 1.77
N LEU A 152 -12.18 14.25 1.71
CA LEU A 152 -13.36 13.42 1.53
C LEU A 152 -14.31 13.51 2.73
N MET A 153 -13.78 13.46 3.95
CA MET A 153 -14.57 13.60 5.19
C MET A 153 -15.14 15.01 5.37
N GLU A 154 -14.44 16.06 4.90
CA GLU A 154 -14.95 17.45 4.90
C GLU A 154 -15.96 17.71 3.76
N GLY A 155 -16.16 16.78 2.83
CA GLY A 155 -16.99 17.00 1.64
C GLY A 155 -16.37 17.95 0.61
N SER A 156 -15.07 18.25 0.74
CA SER A 156 -14.32 19.11 -0.19
C SER A 156 -13.87 18.34 -1.43
N TYR A 157 -14.83 17.78 -2.19
CA TYR A 157 -14.56 16.88 -3.33
C TYR A 157 -13.70 17.53 -4.42
N GLN A 158 -13.82 18.83 -4.65
CA GLN A 158 -12.97 19.55 -5.62
C GLN A 158 -11.50 19.46 -5.25
N LYS A 159 -11.16 19.68 -3.99
CA LYS A 159 -9.77 19.59 -3.50
C LYS A 159 -9.24 18.16 -3.58
N ALA A 160 -10.08 17.17 -3.25
CA ALA A 160 -9.75 15.77 -3.38
C ALA A 160 -9.47 15.41 -4.84
N TRP A 161 -10.28 15.92 -5.78
CA TRP A 161 -10.12 15.74 -7.21
C TRP A 161 -8.81 16.34 -7.75
N ASP A 162 -8.53 17.59 -7.36
CA ASP A 162 -7.29 18.27 -7.76
C ASP A 162 -6.05 17.53 -7.23
N LEU A 163 -6.13 16.99 -6.01
CA LEU A 163 -5.06 16.17 -5.43
C LEU A 163 -4.85 14.88 -6.22
N LEU A 164 -5.92 14.18 -6.60
CA LEU A 164 -5.84 12.95 -7.42
C LEU A 164 -5.24 13.22 -8.80
N GLN A 165 -5.51 14.38 -9.39
CA GLN A 165 -4.91 14.75 -10.68
C GLN A 165 -3.42 15.14 -10.55
N SER A 166 -3.04 15.80 -9.47
CA SER A 166 -1.65 16.24 -9.26
C SER A 166 -0.76 15.15 -8.66
N GLY A 167 -1.33 14.27 -7.83
CA GLY A 167 -0.59 13.24 -7.09
C GLY A 167 -0.12 12.07 -7.93
N SER A 168 -0.87 11.71 -8.99
CA SER A 168 -0.51 10.63 -9.91
C SER A 168 0.77 10.92 -10.72
N GLN A 169 1.17 12.20 -10.83
CA GLN A 169 2.36 12.59 -11.58
C GLN A 169 3.69 12.16 -10.96
N ASN A 170 3.70 11.78 -9.67
CA ASN A 170 4.92 11.50 -8.92
C ASN A 170 5.25 10.02 -8.76
N ILE A 171 4.26 9.12 -8.80
CA ILE A 171 4.43 7.69 -8.52
C ILE A 171 3.48 6.87 -9.37
N SER A 172 4.03 6.06 -10.28
CA SER A 172 3.25 5.24 -11.22
C SER A 172 2.31 4.23 -10.53
N GLU A 173 2.66 3.75 -9.33
CA GLU A 173 1.83 2.80 -8.61
C GLU A 173 0.58 3.45 -7.98
N PHE A 174 0.56 4.77 -7.82
CA PHE A 174 -0.65 5.49 -7.38
C PHE A 174 -1.72 5.51 -8.47
N ASP A 175 -1.33 5.43 -9.75
CA ASP A 175 -2.25 5.39 -10.88
C ASP A 175 -3.22 4.21 -10.79
N SER A 176 -2.75 3.06 -10.27
CA SER A 176 -3.57 1.87 -10.04
C SER A 176 -4.78 2.12 -9.13
N PHE A 177 -4.66 3.05 -8.19
CA PHE A 177 -5.74 3.43 -7.28
C PHE A 177 -6.52 4.66 -7.73
N THR A 178 -5.92 5.52 -8.57
CA THR A 178 -6.49 6.82 -8.95
C THR A 178 -7.85 6.65 -9.65
N ASP A 179 -7.98 5.72 -10.58
CA ASP A 179 -9.24 5.52 -11.31
C ASP A 179 -10.33 4.93 -10.41
N ILE A 180 -9.97 4.02 -9.50
CA ILE A 180 -10.90 3.46 -8.51
C ILE A 180 -11.38 4.55 -7.56
N LEU A 181 -10.46 5.38 -7.06
CA LEU A 181 -10.77 6.49 -6.15
C LEU A 181 -11.62 7.56 -6.85
N LYS A 182 -11.34 7.89 -8.11
CA LYS A 182 -12.18 8.81 -8.90
C LYS A 182 -13.61 8.29 -9.06
N SER A 183 -13.77 6.97 -9.31
CA SER A 183 -15.09 6.35 -9.37
C SER A 183 -15.80 6.41 -8.01
N ALA A 184 -15.11 6.08 -6.93
CA ALA A 184 -15.67 6.13 -5.58
C ALA A 184 -16.10 7.56 -5.17
N ILE A 185 -15.33 8.57 -5.52
CA ILE A 185 -15.67 9.98 -5.27
C ILE A 185 -16.92 10.39 -6.08
N ARG A 186 -17.01 10.00 -7.35
CA ARG A 186 -18.21 10.28 -8.15
C ARG A 186 -19.45 9.63 -7.56
N ASP A 187 -19.36 8.39 -7.12
CA ASP A 187 -20.47 7.68 -6.48
C ASP A 187 -20.90 8.37 -5.18
N GLU A 188 -19.94 8.87 -4.39
CA GLU A 188 -20.23 9.60 -3.15
C GLU A 188 -20.85 10.99 -3.43
N ILE A 189 -20.35 11.72 -4.44
CA ILE A 189 -20.96 12.98 -4.89
C ILE A 189 -22.39 12.73 -5.38
N ALA A 190 -22.61 11.70 -6.20
CA ALA A 190 -23.93 11.34 -6.72
C ALA A 190 -24.90 11.04 -5.58
N LYS A 191 -24.49 10.20 -4.61
CA LYS A 191 -25.28 9.85 -3.44
C LYS A 191 -25.63 11.07 -2.56
N ASN A 192 -24.66 11.93 -2.29
CA ASN A 192 -24.90 13.15 -1.51
C ASN A 192 -25.80 14.14 -2.26
N THR A 193 -25.67 14.22 -3.58
CA THR A 193 -26.53 15.04 -4.42
C THR A 193 -27.99 14.54 -4.40
N GLU A 194 -28.19 13.22 -4.50
CA GLU A 194 -29.52 12.59 -4.40
C GLU A 194 -30.19 12.88 -3.04
N LEU A 195 -29.44 12.86 -1.96
CA LEU A 195 -29.95 13.15 -0.62
C LEU A 195 -30.24 14.63 -0.38
N SER A 196 -29.53 15.53 -1.10
CA SER A 196 -29.58 16.98 -0.84
C SER A 196 -30.58 17.74 -1.72
N TYR A 197 -30.93 17.20 -2.88
CA TYR A 197 -31.78 17.88 -3.87
C TYR A 197 -32.94 17.03 -4.30
N ASP A 198 -34.17 17.60 -4.23
CA ASP A 198 -35.36 16.96 -4.76
C ASP A 198 -35.33 16.91 -6.31
N PHE A 199 -34.71 17.91 -6.90
CA PHE A 199 -34.48 17.94 -8.35
C PHE A 199 -33.27 18.80 -8.72
N LEU A 200 -32.52 18.38 -9.74
CA LEU A 200 -31.35 19.10 -10.24
C LEU A 200 -31.31 19.08 -11.78
N PRO A 201 -31.05 20.21 -12.47
CA PRO A 201 -30.85 20.23 -13.92
C PRO A 201 -29.68 19.34 -14.33
N LEU A 202 -29.83 18.64 -15.45
CA LEU A 202 -28.79 17.70 -15.94
C LEU A 202 -27.44 18.37 -16.22
N SER A 203 -27.46 19.66 -16.62
CA SER A 203 -26.26 20.46 -16.81
C SER A 203 -25.44 20.64 -15.50
N ASN A 204 -26.12 20.80 -14.38
CA ASN A 204 -25.48 20.99 -13.09
C ASN A 204 -24.90 19.65 -12.57
N ILE A 205 -25.64 18.53 -12.78
CA ILE A 205 -25.10 17.20 -12.42
C ILE A 205 -23.84 16.89 -13.21
N LYS A 206 -23.80 17.20 -14.52
CA LYS A 206 -22.60 17.00 -15.34
C LYS A 206 -21.40 17.86 -14.92
N ALA A 207 -21.65 19.00 -14.28
CA ALA A 207 -20.58 19.84 -13.77
C ALA A 207 -20.07 19.38 -12.39
N LEU A 208 -20.86 18.61 -11.65
CA LEU A 208 -20.49 18.05 -10.33
C LEU A 208 -19.77 16.71 -10.41
N LEU A 209 -20.04 15.90 -11.46
CA LEU A 209 -19.49 14.56 -11.71
C LEU A 209 -18.38 14.57 -12.75
#